data_96980931351f62381206dac948632b7c
#
_entry.id   96980931351f62381206dac948632b7c
#
_cell.length_a   1.000
_cell.length_b   1.000
_cell.length_c   1.000
_cell.angle_alpha   90.00
_cell.angle_beta   90.00
_cell.angle_gamma   90.00
#
_symmetry.space_group_name_H-M   'P 1'
#
loop_
_entity.id
_entity.type
_entity.pdbx_description
1 polymer ?
#
loop_
_entity_poly.entity_id
_entity_poly.type
_entity_poly.pdbx_seq_one_letter_code
_entity_poly.pdbx_strand_id
1 'polypeptide(L)' 'MTIKIALLAGEPSGDNLAASLMAALRKQCEPDAQIEFVGVGGPAMVEQGLRSMAA' A
#
# COMPACT_ATOMS: atom_id res chain seq x y z
N MET A 1 -14.61 10.03 -2.02
CA MET A 1 -14.58 9.02 -0.94
C MET A 1 -13.14 8.57 -0.71
N THR A 2 -12.71 8.48 0.52
CA THR A 2 -11.36 8.01 0.86
C THR A 2 -11.45 6.63 1.51
N ILE A 3 -10.69 5.70 0.99
CA ILE A 3 -10.61 4.34 1.52
C ILE A 3 -9.25 4.18 2.18
N LYS A 4 -9.25 3.77 3.44
CA LYS A 4 -8.01 3.51 4.16
C LYS A 4 -7.81 2.00 4.27
N ILE A 5 -6.68 1.52 3.79
CA ILE A 5 -6.34 0.10 3.79
C ILE A 5 -5.08 -0.11 4.61
N ALA A 6 -5.17 -1.02 5.57
CA ALA A 6 -4.01 -1.40 6.39
C ALA A 6 -3.35 -2.64 5.79
N LEU A 7 -2.04 -2.57 5.61
CA LEU A 7 -1.25 -3.66 5.05
C LEU A 7 -0.09 -3.99 5.97
N LEU A 8 0.28 -5.27 6.00
CA LEU A 8 1.39 -5.73 6.81
C LEU A 8 2.23 -6.71 6.00
N ALA A 9 3.51 -6.40 5.83
CA ALA A 9 4.44 -7.28 5.14
C ALA A 9 5.69 -7.45 5.99
N GLY A 10 6.00 -8.69 6.34
CA GLY A 10 7.15 -9.00 7.19
C GLY A 10 8.36 -9.53 6.44
N GLU A 11 8.27 -9.73 5.14
CA GLU A 11 9.35 -10.28 4.33
C GLU A 11 9.46 -9.54 3.01
N PRO A 12 10.67 -9.53 2.36
CA PRO A 12 10.84 -8.82 1.10
C PRO A 12 9.89 -9.28 -0.02
N SER A 13 9.59 -10.59 -0.09
CA SER A 13 8.64 -11.09 -1.08
C SER A 13 7.24 -10.56 -0.84
N GLY A 14 6.83 -10.46 0.43
CA GLY A 14 5.54 -9.87 0.80
C GLY A 14 5.48 -8.39 0.46
N ASP A 15 6.59 -7.67 0.66
CA ASP A 15 6.69 -6.27 0.32
C ASP A 15 6.44 -6.04 -1.18
N ASN A 16 7.09 -6.83 -2.04
CA ASN A 16 6.93 -6.71 -3.48
C ASN A 16 5.50 -7.06 -3.92
N LEU A 17 4.94 -8.12 -3.35
CA LEU A 17 3.58 -8.53 -3.68
C LEU A 17 2.56 -7.48 -3.25
N ALA A 18 2.72 -6.95 -2.04
CA ALA A 18 1.82 -5.92 -1.53
C ALA A 18 1.94 -4.64 -2.35
N ALA A 19 3.16 -4.26 -2.76
CA ALA A 19 3.35 -3.08 -3.60
C ALA A 19 2.62 -3.22 -4.93
N SER A 20 2.66 -4.41 -5.54
CA SER A 20 1.93 -4.70 -6.78
C SER A 20 0.42 -4.58 -6.56
N LEU A 21 -0.06 -5.09 -5.43
CA LEU A 21 -1.48 -4.99 -5.08
C LEU A 21 -1.89 -3.53 -4.88
N MET A 22 -1.05 -2.74 -4.21
CA MET A 22 -1.33 -1.32 -4.00
C MET A 22 -1.47 -0.59 -5.34
N ALA A 23 -0.55 -0.84 -6.28
CA ALA A 23 -0.61 -0.22 -7.60
C ALA A 23 -1.87 -0.63 -8.35
N ALA A 24 -2.25 -1.90 -8.29
CA ALA A 24 -3.46 -2.39 -8.95
C ALA A 24 -4.72 -1.77 -8.34
N LEU A 25 -4.78 -1.64 -7.02
CA LEU A 25 -5.93 -1.04 -6.34
C LEU A 25 -6.09 0.43 -6.72
N ARG A 26 -4.99 1.18 -6.77
CA ARG A 26 -5.05 2.58 -7.19
C ARG A 26 -5.59 2.71 -8.61
N LYS A 27 -5.10 1.85 -9.49
CA LYS A 27 -5.52 1.85 -10.88
C LYS A 27 -7.01 1.55 -11.02
N GLN A 28 -7.55 0.67 -10.18
CA GLN A 28 -8.95 0.27 -10.24
C GLN A 28 -9.89 1.29 -9.59
N CYS A 29 -9.44 1.97 -8.55
CA CYS A 29 -10.32 2.79 -7.72
C CYS A 29 -10.18 4.28 -7.98
N GLU A 30 -8.99 4.77 -8.28
CA GLU A 30 -8.79 6.19 -8.54
C GLU A 30 -9.07 6.52 -10.00
N PRO A 31 -9.59 7.71 -10.31
CA PRO A 31 -9.79 8.85 -9.42
C PRO A 31 -11.13 8.87 -8.68
N ASP A 32 -12.02 7.91 -8.90
CA ASP A 32 -13.37 7.93 -8.28
C ASP A 32 -13.30 7.81 -6.76
N ALA A 33 -12.34 7.03 -6.26
CA ALA A 33 -12.09 6.90 -4.83
C ALA A 33 -10.60 7.06 -4.57
N GLN A 34 -10.24 7.79 -3.53
CA GLN A 34 -8.86 7.91 -3.11
C GLN A 34 -8.53 6.81 -2.12
N ILE A 35 -7.38 6.19 -2.28
CA ILE A 35 -6.94 5.12 -1.38
C ILE A 35 -5.73 5.58 -0.58
N GLU A 36 -5.81 5.40 0.73
CA GLU A 36 -4.70 5.64 1.64
C GLU A 36 -4.23 4.31 2.19
N PHE A 37 -2.94 4.01 2.00
CA PHE A 37 -2.35 2.79 2.52
C PHE A 37 -1.55 3.09 3.78
N VAL A 38 -1.82 2.35 4.84
CA VAL A 38 -1.10 2.47 6.11
C VAL A 38 -0.65 1.09 6.57
N GLY A 39 0.38 1.03 7.37
CA GLY A 39 0.80 -0.24 7.95
C GLY A 39 2.30 -0.37 8.04
N VAL A 40 2.77 -1.61 7.93
CA VAL A 40 4.20 -1.94 8.01
C VAL A 40 4.60 -2.64 6.72
N GLY A 41 5.64 -2.13 6.08
CA GLY A 41 6.14 -2.73 4.85
C GLY A 41 7.55 -2.28 4.55
N GLY A 42 8.11 -2.81 3.48
CA GLY A 42 9.45 -2.48 3.04
C GLY A 42 9.49 -1.34 2.03
N PRO A 43 10.67 -1.15 1.40
CA PRO A 43 10.85 -0.02 0.49
C PRO A 43 9.92 -0.04 -0.74
N ALA A 44 9.54 -1.22 -1.23
CA ALA A 44 8.64 -1.28 -2.39
C ALA A 44 7.26 -0.73 -2.06
N MET A 45 6.73 -1.07 -0.89
CA MET A 45 5.43 -0.54 -0.44
C MET A 45 5.50 0.96 -0.17
N VAL A 46 6.58 1.42 0.44
CA VAL A 46 6.79 2.85 0.70
C VAL A 46 6.85 3.62 -0.61
N GLU A 47 7.51 3.07 -1.62
CA GLU A 47 7.59 3.69 -2.94
C GLU A 47 6.21 3.82 -3.58
N GLN A 48 5.29 2.89 -3.28
CA GLN A 48 3.92 2.95 -3.77
C GLN A 48 3.03 3.84 -2.89
N GLY A 49 3.57 4.48 -1.88
CA GLY A 49 2.82 5.44 -1.08
C GLY A 49 2.32 4.92 0.25
N LEU A 50 2.90 3.83 0.75
CA LEU A 50 2.54 3.33 2.08
C LEU A 50 2.98 4.34 3.15
N ARG A 51 2.05 4.67 4.06
CA ARG A 51 2.39 5.44 5.25
C ARG A 51 2.79 4.43 6.33
N SER A 52 4.10 4.37 6.62
CA SER A 52 4.60 3.42 7.60
C SER A 52 4.18 3.79 9.00
N MET A 53 3.68 2.81 9.73
CA MET A 53 3.34 2.95 11.14
C MET A 53 4.49 2.48 12.04
N ALA A 54 5.51 1.87 11.47
CA ALA A 54 6.69 1.45 12.22
C ALA A 54 7.55 2.66 12.56
N ALA A 55 8.03 2.69 13.77
CA ALA A 55 8.94 3.76 14.21
C ALA A 55 10.34 3.55 13.63
#